data_3d8edc18c0f5ee7c00361240ef5950ad
#
_entry.id   3d8edc18c0f5ee7c00361240ef5950ad
#
_cell.length_a   1.000
_cell.length_b   1.000
_cell.length_c   1.000
_cell.angle_alpha   90.00
_cell.angle_beta   90.00
_cell.angle_gamma   90.00
#
_symmetry.space_group_name_H-M   'P 1'
#
loop_
_entity.id
_entity.type
_entity.pdbx_description
1 polymer ?
#
loop_
_entity_poly.entity_id
_entity_poly.type
_entity_poly.pdbx_seq_one_letter_code
_entity_poly.pdbx_strand_id
1 'polypeptide(L)'
;NDRSPVRADLAELDYTRKVVTESMRLYPPVWNITRRANESCEIGGYDVPPRTLVLMSQWIMHRDPHYFDAPTEFRPERWTKEFQARLPKFAYFPFGGGLRGCIGETFAWMELVLVVAAIARRWRFEVAAKKKIVPNPLFTLRFKNGLPASFVRRR
;
A
#
# COMPACT_ATOMS: atom_id res chain seq x y z
N ASN A 1 -4.04 17.81 -23.77
CA ASN A 1 -5.17 16.90 -23.88
C ASN A 1 -6.01 16.97 -22.59
N ASP A 2 -7.21 17.57 -22.65
CA ASP A 2 -7.99 17.85 -21.41
C ASP A 2 -8.96 16.72 -20.99
N ARG A 3 -8.84 15.54 -21.58
CA ARG A 3 -9.67 14.38 -21.19
C ARG A 3 -9.19 13.71 -19.89
N SER A 4 -10.10 13.09 -19.16
CA SER A 4 -9.74 12.26 -18.04
C SER A 4 -8.92 11.02 -18.46
N PRO A 5 -7.99 10.53 -17.63
CA PRO A 5 -7.25 9.32 -17.93
C PRO A 5 -8.19 8.13 -18.04
N VAL A 6 -7.88 7.21 -18.95
CA VAL A 6 -8.62 5.97 -19.19
C VAL A 6 -7.69 4.77 -19.09
N ARG A 7 -8.24 3.56 -19.14
CA ARG A 7 -7.47 2.31 -19.03
C ARG A 7 -6.27 2.23 -20.01
N ALA A 8 -6.42 2.76 -21.22
CA ALA A 8 -5.34 2.75 -22.21
C ALA A 8 -4.12 3.57 -21.79
N ASP A 9 -4.29 4.56 -20.90
CA ASP A 9 -3.20 5.43 -20.44
C ASP A 9 -2.37 4.81 -19.31
N LEU A 10 -2.78 3.68 -18.75
CA LEU A 10 -2.10 3.05 -17.60
C LEU A 10 -0.62 2.76 -17.85
N ALA A 11 -0.24 2.45 -19.08
CA ALA A 11 1.15 2.17 -19.45
C ALA A 11 2.04 3.42 -19.33
N GLU A 12 1.48 4.61 -19.52
CA GLU A 12 2.18 5.89 -19.45
C GLU A 12 2.19 6.49 -18.04
N LEU A 13 1.38 5.95 -17.12
CA LEU A 13 1.23 6.44 -15.75
C LEU A 13 2.20 5.75 -14.76
N ASP A 14 3.43 5.43 -15.20
CA ASP A 14 4.43 4.70 -14.41
C ASP A 14 4.75 5.42 -13.09
N TYR A 15 4.98 6.73 -13.13
CA TYR A 15 5.28 7.49 -11.91
C TYR A 15 4.08 7.53 -10.94
N THR A 16 2.87 7.69 -11.46
CA THR A 16 1.66 7.61 -10.63
C THR A 16 1.54 6.24 -9.96
N ARG A 17 1.85 5.18 -10.69
CA ARG A 17 1.88 3.83 -10.14
C ARG A 17 2.90 3.70 -9.01
N LYS A 18 4.11 4.24 -9.19
CA LYS A 18 5.15 4.26 -8.12
C LYS A 18 4.67 5.01 -6.88
N VAL A 19 4.02 6.16 -7.05
CA VAL A 19 3.42 6.94 -5.94
C VAL A 19 2.37 6.12 -5.19
N VAL A 20 1.47 5.46 -5.89
CA VAL A 20 0.44 4.60 -5.28
C VAL A 20 1.08 3.42 -4.56
N THR A 21 2.06 2.75 -5.19
CA THR A 21 2.77 1.62 -4.61
C THR A 21 3.47 2.00 -3.31
N GLU A 22 4.16 3.14 -3.29
CA GLU A 22 4.85 3.64 -2.10
C GLU A 22 3.86 4.08 -1.00
N SER A 23 2.73 4.65 -1.38
CA SER A 23 1.66 4.97 -0.43
C SER A 23 1.12 3.71 0.23
N MET A 24 0.88 2.65 -0.53
CA MET A 24 0.41 1.37 0.00
C MET A 24 1.47 0.62 0.80
N ARG A 25 2.76 0.85 0.52
CA ARG A 25 3.85 0.34 1.34
C ARG A 25 3.82 0.98 2.73
N LEU A 26 3.80 2.31 2.78
CA LEU A 26 3.83 3.04 4.05
C LEU A 26 2.50 3.02 4.79
N TYR A 27 1.39 3.05 4.08
CA TYR A 27 0.06 3.15 4.67
C TYR A 27 -0.90 2.13 4.04
N PRO A 28 -0.62 0.82 4.21
CA PRO A 28 -1.49 -0.23 3.66
C PRO A 28 -2.88 -0.14 4.32
N PRO A 29 -3.97 -0.05 3.55
CA PRO A 29 -5.33 -0.04 4.11
C PRO A 29 -5.60 -1.27 4.98
N VAL A 30 -5.15 -2.44 4.55
CA VAL A 30 -5.07 -3.67 5.35
C VAL A 30 -3.66 -3.75 5.92
N TRP A 31 -3.52 -3.37 7.18
CA TRP A 31 -2.21 -3.24 7.85
C TRP A 31 -1.72 -4.56 8.48
N ASN A 32 -2.61 -5.53 8.64
CA ASN A 32 -2.30 -6.91 9.01
C ASN A 32 -3.32 -7.87 8.40
N ILE A 33 -2.92 -9.11 8.22
CA ILE A 33 -3.79 -10.23 7.90
C ILE A 33 -3.59 -11.34 8.91
N THR A 34 -4.67 -12.03 9.25
CA THR A 34 -4.67 -13.08 10.25
C THR A 34 -5.04 -14.42 9.61
N ARG A 35 -4.38 -15.48 10.07
CA ARG A 35 -4.75 -16.86 9.78
C ARG A 35 -4.89 -17.63 11.09
N ARG A 36 -5.72 -18.65 11.06
CA ARG A 36 -5.82 -19.61 12.16
C ARG A 36 -5.24 -20.93 11.70
N ALA A 37 -4.34 -21.51 12.49
CA ALA A 37 -3.85 -22.85 12.25
C ALA A 37 -5.01 -23.86 12.47
N ASN A 38 -5.32 -24.68 11.46
CA ASN A 38 -6.33 -25.73 11.57
C ASN A 38 -5.80 -26.96 12.30
N GLU A 39 -4.51 -27.22 12.12
CA GLU A 39 -3.76 -28.33 12.70
C GLU A 39 -2.41 -27.83 13.22
N SER A 40 -1.66 -28.66 13.95
CA SER A 40 -0.29 -28.34 14.32
C SER A 40 0.57 -28.17 13.06
N CYS A 41 1.38 -27.12 13.05
CA CYS A 41 2.34 -26.87 11.96
C CYS A 41 3.58 -26.18 12.52
N GLU A 42 4.66 -26.17 11.74
CA GLU A 42 5.86 -25.42 12.06
C GLU A 42 5.92 -24.14 11.20
N ILE A 43 6.25 -23.03 11.83
CA ILE A 43 6.49 -21.76 11.14
C ILE A 43 7.80 -21.16 11.63
N GLY A 44 8.80 -21.08 10.76
CA GLY A 44 10.10 -20.51 11.06
C GLY A 44 10.85 -21.19 12.23
N GLY A 45 10.71 -22.49 12.39
CA GLY A 45 11.31 -23.28 13.47
C GLY A 45 10.51 -23.27 14.78
N TYR A 46 9.31 -22.68 14.79
CA TYR A 46 8.42 -22.67 15.96
C TYR A 46 7.21 -23.59 15.75
N ASP A 47 6.93 -24.41 16.77
CA ASP A 47 5.71 -25.20 16.81
C ASP A 47 4.48 -24.30 17.01
N VAL A 48 3.52 -24.43 16.11
CA VAL A 48 2.27 -23.68 16.13
C VAL A 48 1.11 -24.65 16.38
N PRO A 49 0.55 -24.70 17.59
CA PRO A 49 -0.58 -25.56 17.92
C PRO A 49 -1.84 -25.24 17.11
N PRO A 50 -2.79 -26.19 17.01
CA PRO A 50 -4.09 -25.94 16.39
C PRO A 50 -4.80 -24.74 17.04
N ARG A 51 -5.56 -24.00 16.25
CA ARG A 51 -6.32 -22.82 16.65
C ARG A 51 -5.49 -21.57 16.98
N THR A 52 -4.17 -21.63 16.91
CA THR A 52 -3.29 -20.48 17.06
C THR A 52 -3.59 -19.45 15.99
N LEU A 53 -3.69 -18.18 16.39
CA LEU A 53 -3.81 -17.04 15.45
C LEU A 53 -2.41 -16.58 15.05
N VAL A 54 -2.13 -16.63 13.76
CA VAL A 54 -0.89 -16.14 13.15
C VAL A 54 -1.18 -14.80 12.50
N LEU A 55 -0.51 -13.75 12.97
CA LEU A 55 -0.59 -12.40 12.39
C LEU A 55 0.57 -12.18 11.43
N MET A 56 0.24 -11.69 10.23
CA MET A 56 1.21 -11.24 9.24
C MET A 56 0.98 -9.74 9.01
N SER A 57 1.93 -8.91 9.43
CA SER A 57 1.76 -7.46 9.40
C SER A 57 2.44 -6.83 8.21
N GLN A 58 1.64 -6.32 7.26
CA GLN A 58 2.11 -5.48 6.17
C GLN A 58 2.77 -4.20 6.72
N TRP A 59 2.22 -3.64 7.79
CA TRP A 59 2.77 -2.44 8.42
C TRP A 59 4.22 -2.61 8.87
N ILE A 60 4.56 -3.76 9.44
CA ILE A 60 5.92 -4.08 9.90
C ILE A 60 6.78 -4.48 8.71
N MET A 61 6.35 -5.47 7.94
CA MET A 61 7.13 -6.03 6.84
C MET A 61 7.49 -5.00 5.77
N HIS A 62 6.55 -4.14 5.40
CA HIS A 62 6.79 -3.10 4.41
C HIS A 62 7.71 -1.96 4.91
N ARG A 63 8.11 -1.99 6.19
CA ARG A 63 9.07 -1.05 6.81
C ARG A 63 10.34 -1.73 7.27
N ASP A 64 10.55 -2.99 6.92
CA ASP A 64 11.75 -3.71 7.29
C ASP A 64 12.96 -3.16 6.54
N PRO A 65 14.01 -2.68 7.24
CA PRO A 65 15.20 -2.14 6.61
C PRO A 65 16.03 -3.17 5.84
N HIS A 66 15.81 -4.48 6.06
CA HIS A 66 16.44 -5.52 5.26
C HIS A 66 15.96 -5.51 3.80
N TYR A 67 14.75 -5.01 3.55
CA TYR A 67 14.14 -4.98 2.22
C TYR A 67 14.04 -3.57 1.64
N PHE A 68 13.92 -2.55 2.50
CA PHE A 68 13.66 -1.17 2.08
C PHE A 68 14.64 -0.19 2.69
N ASP A 69 15.53 0.35 1.91
CA ASP A 69 16.39 1.47 2.33
C ASP A 69 15.52 2.67 2.75
N ALA A 70 15.94 3.38 3.82
CA ALA A 70 15.15 4.46 4.40
C ALA A 70 13.66 4.11 4.50
N PRO A 71 13.30 3.08 5.32
CA PRO A 71 12.01 2.38 5.23
C PRO A 71 10.83 3.25 5.66
N THR A 72 11.05 4.36 6.32
CA THR A 72 10.02 5.32 6.75
C THR A 72 9.85 6.52 5.82
N GLU A 73 10.76 6.69 4.85
CA GLU A 73 10.68 7.77 3.87
C GLU A 73 9.76 7.41 2.71
N PHE A 74 9.02 8.40 2.23
CA PHE A 74 8.20 8.28 1.04
C PHE A 74 9.07 8.51 -0.20
N ARG A 75 9.44 7.43 -0.88
CA ARG A 75 10.36 7.43 -2.03
C ARG A 75 9.80 6.61 -3.18
N PRO A 76 8.89 7.16 -3.99
CA PRO A 76 8.31 6.47 -5.15
C PRO A 76 9.35 5.97 -6.15
N GLU A 77 10.48 6.69 -6.27
CA GLU A 77 11.58 6.39 -7.18
C GLU A 77 12.25 5.05 -6.90
N ARG A 78 12.11 4.50 -5.69
CA ARG A 78 12.63 3.15 -5.36
C ARG A 78 12.02 2.05 -6.21
N TRP A 79 10.79 2.23 -6.71
CA TRP A 79 10.05 1.23 -7.46
C TRP A 79 10.53 1.14 -8.91
N THR A 80 11.83 0.83 -9.11
CA THR A 80 12.39 0.48 -10.40
C THR A 80 12.13 -0.99 -10.71
N LYS A 81 12.28 -1.39 -11.98
CA LYS A 81 12.16 -2.80 -12.37
C LYS A 81 13.17 -3.68 -11.64
N GLU A 82 14.40 -3.20 -11.50
CA GLU A 82 15.52 -3.87 -10.83
C GLU A 82 15.23 -4.05 -9.34
N PHE A 83 14.70 -3.01 -8.68
CA PHE A 83 14.32 -3.10 -7.28
C PHE A 83 13.20 -4.11 -7.06
N GLN A 84 12.15 -4.06 -7.89
CA GLN A 84 11.03 -4.99 -7.79
C GLN A 84 11.46 -6.46 -8.04
N ALA A 85 12.38 -6.68 -8.99
CA ALA A 85 12.88 -8.03 -9.32
C ALA A 85 13.70 -8.67 -8.19
N ARG A 86 14.40 -7.86 -7.38
CA ARG A 86 15.21 -8.35 -6.25
C ARG A 86 14.45 -8.51 -4.94
N LEU A 87 13.25 -7.92 -4.84
CA LEU A 87 12.44 -8.07 -3.64
C LEU A 87 12.01 -9.53 -3.47
N PRO A 88 12.24 -10.14 -2.29
CA PRO A 88 11.70 -11.45 -2.00
C PRO A 88 10.18 -11.46 -2.09
N LYS A 89 9.63 -12.59 -2.51
CA LYS A 89 8.18 -12.81 -2.46
C LYS A 89 7.68 -12.51 -1.04
N PHE A 90 6.61 -11.75 -0.93
CA PHE A 90 6.03 -11.32 0.35
C PHE A 90 6.83 -10.31 1.19
N ALA A 91 7.94 -9.73 0.70
CA ALA A 91 8.48 -8.52 1.30
C ALA A 91 7.52 -7.32 1.08
N TYR A 92 6.73 -7.38 -0.01
CA TYR A 92 5.66 -6.42 -0.32
C TYR A 92 4.39 -7.17 -0.73
N PHE A 93 3.34 -7.11 0.10
CA PHE A 93 2.09 -7.87 -0.12
C PHE A 93 0.83 -7.11 0.31
N PRO A 94 0.56 -5.91 -0.24
CA PRO A 94 -0.54 -5.05 0.18
C PRO A 94 -1.93 -5.69 -0.02
N PHE A 95 -2.03 -6.67 -0.90
CA PHE A 95 -3.23 -7.45 -1.20
C PHE A 95 -3.20 -8.89 -0.64
N GLY A 96 -2.23 -9.17 0.24
CA GLY A 96 -2.02 -10.53 0.74
C GLY A 96 -1.36 -11.43 -0.32
N GLY A 97 -1.68 -12.72 -0.28
CA GLY A 97 -1.13 -13.67 -1.26
C GLY A 97 -1.60 -15.11 -1.05
N GLY A 98 -1.19 -15.99 -1.96
CA GLY A 98 -1.61 -17.38 -2.00
C GLY A 98 -3.12 -17.53 -2.28
N LEU A 99 -3.71 -18.64 -1.84
CA LEU A 99 -5.13 -18.96 -2.07
C LEU A 99 -6.12 -17.95 -1.45
N ARG A 100 -5.65 -17.09 -0.58
CA ARG A 100 -6.44 -16.05 0.10
C ARG A 100 -6.01 -14.63 -0.28
N GLY A 101 -5.28 -14.49 -1.38
CA GLY A 101 -4.99 -13.18 -1.97
C GLY A 101 -6.27 -12.44 -2.37
N CYS A 102 -6.20 -11.13 -2.45
CA CYS A 102 -7.34 -10.30 -2.82
C CYS A 102 -7.76 -10.56 -4.28
N ILE A 103 -9.00 -10.99 -4.49
CA ILE A 103 -9.55 -11.21 -5.83
C ILE A 103 -9.65 -9.90 -6.64
N GLY A 104 -9.83 -8.76 -5.94
CA GLY A 104 -9.97 -7.44 -6.56
C GLY A 104 -8.64 -6.72 -6.83
N GLU A 105 -7.49 -7.35 -6.63
CA GLU A 105 -6.18 -6.69 -6.74
C GLU A 105 -5.99 -5.95 -8.07
N THR A 106 -6.23 -6.64 -9.20
CA THR A 106 -6.07 -6.04 -10.54
C THR A 106 -6.99 -4.84 -10.74
N PHE A 107 -8.23 -4.93 -10.29
CA PHE A 107 -9.19 -3.83 -10.35
C PHE A 107 -8.73 -2.65 -9.49
N ALA A 108 -8.34 -2.92 -8.26
CA ALA A 108 -7.89 -1.89 -7.32
C ALA A 108 -6.65 -1.14 -7.83
N TRP A 109 -5.66 -1.83 -8.40
CA TRP A 109 -4.51 -1.18 -9.02
C TRP A 109 -4.90 -0.23 -10.14
N MET A 110 -5.79 -0.67 -11.02
CA MET A 110 -6.29 0.15 -12.13
C MET A 110 -7.03 1.38 -11.61
N GLU A 111 -7.95 1.19 -10.68
CA GLU A 111 -8.74 2.26 -10.07
C GLU A 111 -7.85 3.29 -9.37
N LEU A 112 -6.96 2.84 -8.48
CA LEU A 112 -6.07 3.72 -7.73
C LEU A 112 -5.21 4.60 -8.62
N VAL A 113 -4.59 4.02 -9.66
CA VAL A 113 -3.72 4.78 -10.56
C VAL A 113 -4.54 5.80 -11.37
N LEU A 114 -5.68 5.40 -11.91
CA LEU A 114 -6.52 6.31 -12.71
C LEU A 114 -7.14 7.44 -11.87
N VAL A 115 -7.62 7.13 -10.67
CA VAL A 115 -8.19 8.13 -9.75
C VAL A 115 -7.14 9.14 -9.31
N VAL A 116 -5.96 8.67 -8.89
CA VAL A 116 -4.86 9.55 -8.49
C VAL A 116 -4.42 10.43 -9.66
N ALA A 117 -4.26 9.87 -10.85
CA ALA A 117 -3.90 10.63 -12.04
C ALA A 117 -4.96 11.68 -12.40
N ALA A 118 -6.26 11.31 -12.37
CA ALA A 118 -7.36 12.21 -12.67
C ALA A 118 -7.42 13.40 -11.71
N ILE A 119 -7.23 13.13 -10.42
CA ILE A 119 -7.23 14.16 -9.38
C ILE A 119 -5.97 15.04 -9.50
N ALA A 120 -4.79 14.42 -9.53
CA ALA A 120 -3.51 15.15 -9.54
C ALA A 120 -3.35 16.05 -10.77
N ARG A 121 -3.99 15.70 -11.87
CA ARG A 121 -4.00 16.54 -13.08
C ARG A 121 -4.70 17.87 -12.88
N ARG A 122 -5.81 17.90 -12.15
CA ARG A 122 -6.66 19.08 -12.00
C ARG A 122 -6.48 19.81 -10.68
N TRP A 123 -6.03 19.07 -9.65
CA TRP A 123 -6.04 19.55 -8.29
C TRP A 123 -4.71 19.32 -7.60
N ARG A 124 -4.34 20.24 -6.72
CA ARG A 124 -3.29 20.09 -5.73
C ARG A 124 -3.94 20.07 -4.35
N PHE A 125 -3.49 19.17 -3.50
CA PHE A 125 -3.92 19.14 -2.10
C PHE A 125 -2.99 20.02 -1.27
N GLU A 126 -3.56 20.88 -0.47
CA GLU A 126 -2.87 21.63 0.56
C GLU A 126 -3.39 21.15 1.91
N VAL A 127 -2.58 20.37 2.59
CA VAL A 127 -2.96 19.80 3.89
C VAL A 127 -2.88 20.89 4.95
N ALA A 128 -4.02 21.25 5.54
CA ALA A 128 -4.14 22.25 6.61
C ALA A 128 -3.72 21.68 7.97
N ALA A 129 -2.67 20.88 8.01
CA ALA A 129 -2.28 20.18 9.25
C ALA A 129 -1.45 21.07 10.15
N LYS A 130 -2.09 21.82 11.02
CA LYS A 130 -1.47 22.33 12.26
C LYS A 130 -1.29 21.21 13.33
N LYS A 131 -1.92 20.06 13.14
CA LYS A 131 -1.89 18.92 14.06
C LYS A 131 -1.20 17.72 13.42
N LYS A 132 -0.48 16.95 14.25
CA LYS A 132 0.15 15.70 13.81
C LYS A 132 -0.90 14.74 13.26
N ILE A 133 -0.69 14.27 12.03
CA ILE A 133 -1.53 13.24 11.42
C ILE A 133 -1.16 11.90 12.05
N VAL A 134 -2.15 11.25 12.66
CA VAL A 134 -1.94 9.99 13.38
C VAL A 134 -2.73 8.87 12.69
N PRO A 135 -2.05 7.81 12.23
CA PRO A 135 -2.73 6.61 11.75
C PRO A 135 -3.54 5.95 12.88
N ASN A 136 -4.71 5.42 12.54
CA ASN A 136 -5.59 4.69 13.45
C ASN A 136 -5.81 3.27 12.91
N PRO A 137 -5.16 2.25 13.48
CA PRO A 137 -5.24 0.87 13.02
C PRO A 137 -6.52 0.20 13.57
N LEU A 138 -7.63 0.43 12.89
CA LEU A 138 -8.88 -0.31 13.07
C LEU A 138 -8.91 -1.53 12.15
N PHE A 139 -10.07 -1.96 11.71
CA PHE A 139 -10.21 -3.00 10.68
C PHE A 139 -9.45 -2.62 9.40
N THR A 140 -9.51 -1.35 9.02
CA THR A 140 -8.62 -0.74 8.03
C THR A 140 -7.86 0.41 8.65
N LEU A 141 -6.66 0.69 8.13
CA LEU A 141 -5.86 1.83 8.53
C LEU A 141 -6.53 3.13 8.05
N ARG A 142 -6.79 4.04 8.96
CA ARG A 142 -7.42 5.35 8.68
C ARG A 142 -6.70 6.46 9.43
N PHE A 143 -7.02 7.71 9.11
CA PHE A 143 -6.61 8.85 9.93
C PHE A 143 -7.50 8.98 11.16
N LYS A 144 -6.92 9.09 12.35
CA LYS A 144 -7.65 9.17 13.62
C LYS A 144 -8.67 10.33 13.66
N ASN A 145 -8.31 11.47 13.09
CA ASN A 145 -9.11 12.69 13.10
C ASN A 145 -9.42 13.22 11.70
N GLY A 146 -9.41 12.34 10.68
CA GLY A 146 -9.49 12.74 9.29
C GLY A 146 -8.22 13.45 8.81
N LEU A 147 -8.26 13.93 7.56
CA LEU A 147 -7.19 14.71 6.95
C LEU A 147 -7.80 16.00 6.39
N PRO A 148 -7.79 17.11 7.16
CA PRO A 148 -8.27 18.37 6.63
C PRO A 148 -7.32 18.86 5.54
N ALA A 149 -7.86 19.06 4.34
CA ALA A 149 -7.11 19.52 3.19
C ALA A 149 -7.99 20.42 2.32
N SER A 150 -7.36 21.39 1.67
CA SER A 150 -7.97 22.23 0.64
C SER A 150 -7.57 21.72 -0.74
N PHE A 151 -8.49 21.84 -1.69
CA PHE A 151 -8.25 21.53 -3.09
C PHE A 151 -7.97 22.84 -3.83
N VAL A 152 -6.77 22.96 -4.39
CA VAL A 152 -6.39 24.10 -5.23
C VAL A 152 -6.34 23.64 -6.67
N ARG A 153 -7.09 24.29 -7.55
CA ARG A 153 -7.10 23.95 -8.98
C ARG A 153 -5.74 24.28 -9.58
N ARG A 154 -5.19 23.35 -10.35
CA ARG A 154 -3.99 23.61 -11.16
C ARG A 154 -4.39 24.50 -12.35
N ARG A 155 -3.55 25.49 -12.63
CA ARG A 155 -3.68 26.38 -13.82
C ARG A 155 -3.11 25.69 -15.05
#